data_a014efc8890ed6b4ef7d748cfd9c2453
#
_entry.id   a014efc8890ed6b4ef7d748cfd9c2453
#
_cell.length_a   1.000
_cell.length_b   1.000
_cell.length_c   1.000
_cell.angle_alpha   90.00
_cell.angle_beta   90.00
_cell.angle_gamma   90.00
#
_symmetry.space_group_name_H-M   'P 1'
#
loop_
_entity.id
_entity.type
_entity.pdbx_description
1 polymer ?
#
loop_
_entity_poly.entity_id
_entity_poly.type
_entity_poly.pdbx_seq_one_letter_code
_entity_poly.pdbx_strand_id
1 'polypeptide(L)'
;DNMAEKAACEELESERIRELNEAAQSISYGDIHSGVNIRVNRIASVDPELVEQYDAICNPLISISRQLQKSLLRQFKENRRGGKQTGLIMGRRLDAHALCRNDGKVFYKNNLPNEIPELAVGLLLDESGSMCSCDRCTYARAAAIILYDFCESLEIPVMVYGHSTDYYDGKDSVEL
;
A
#
# COMPACT_ATOMS: atom_id res chain seq x y z
N ASP A 1 -32.01 16.70 7.52
CA ASP A 1 -30.67 16.95 7.00
C ASP A 1 -29.86 15.64 6.79
N ASN A 2 -29.88 14.72 7.76
CA ASN A 2 -29.04 13.50 7.70
C ASN A 2 -29.45 12.52 6.56
N MET A 3 -30.70 12.48 6.14
CA MET A 3 -31.13 11.61 5.02
C MET A 3 -30.70 12.15 3.64
N ALA A 4 -30.69 13.46 3.48
CA ALA A 4 -30.26 14.08 2.24
C ALA A 4 -28.73 14.00 2.05
N GLU A 5 -27.98 14.15 3.13
CA GLU A 5 -26.52 13.95 3.11
C GLU A 5 -26.15 12.50 2.80
N LYS A 6 -26.88 11.55 3.39
CA LYS A 6 -26.63 10.12 3.12
C LYS A 6 -26.94 9.77 1.66
N ALA A 7 -28.05 10.24 1.12
CA ALA A 7 -28.41 10.03 -0.27
C ALA A 7 -27.36 10.66 -1.23
N ALA A 8 -26.86 11.86 -0.93
CA ALA A 8 -25.83 12.50 -1.72
C ALA A 8 -24.49 11.77 -1.66
N CYS A 9 -24.13 11.19 -0.50
CA CYS A 9 -22.93 10.34 -0.38
C CYS A 9 -23.09 9.06 -1.20
N GLU A 10 -24.23 8.40 -1.14
CA GLU A 10 -24.50 7.17 -1.91
C GLU A 10 -24.45 7.44 -3.43
N GLU A 11 -24.95 8.60 -3.85
CA GLU A 11 -24.94 9.02 -5.27
C GLU A 11 -23.50 9.30 -5.75
N LEU A 12 -22.71 10.02 -4.97
CA LEU A 12 -21.30 10.27 -5.25
C LEU A 12 -20.46 8.95 -5.25
N GLU A 13 -20.74 8.04 -4.35
CA GLU A 13 -20.06 6.74 -4.34
C GLU A 13 -20.41 5.89 -5.56
N SER A 14 -21.68 5.87 -5.95
CA SER A 14 -22.11 5.15 -7.16
C SER A 14 -21.49 5.72 -8.43
N GLU A 15 -21.38 7.05 -8.52
CA GLU A 15 -20.73 7.75 -9.64
C GLU A 15 -19.24 7.44 -9.70
N ARG A 16 -18.57 7.42 -8.57
CA ARG A 16 -17.15 7.07 -8.47
C ARG A 16 -16.85 5.62 -8.83
N ILE A 17 -17.72 4.69 -8.43
CA ILE A 17 -17.62 3.28 -8.83
C ILE A 17 -17.79 3.15 -10.34
N ARG A 18 -18.75 3.88 -10.92
CA ARG A 18 -18.95 3.88 -12.38
C ARG A 18 -17.72 4.40 -13.11
N GLU A 19 -17.16 5.53 -12.68
CA GLU A 19 -15.94 6.09 -13.27
C GLU A 19 -14.76 5.11 -13.19
N LEU A 20 -14.57 4.44 -12.06
CA LEU A 20 -13.53 3.45 -11.87
C LEU A 20 -13.72 2.24 -12.80
N ASN A 21 -14.95 1.77 -12.96
CA ASN A 21 -15.25 0.68 -13.88
C ASN A 21 -15.03 1.07 -15.34
N GLU A 22 -15.42 2.28 -15.73
CA GLU A 22 -15.17 2.80 -17.08
C GLU A 22 -13.66 2.97 -17.33
N ALA A 23 -12.91 3.49 -16.35
CA ALA A 23 -11.46 3.61 -16.43
C ALA A 23 -10.79 2.24 -16.52
N ALA A 24 -11.22 1.26 -15.73
CA ALA A 24 -10.71 -0.11 -15.77
C ALA A 24 -10.95 -0.77 -17.14
N GLN A 25 -12.13 -0.57 -17.74
CA GLN A 25 -12.45 -1.08 -19.07
C GLN A 25 -11.66 -0.41 -20.19
N SER A 26 -11.22 0.84 -19.98
CA SER A 26 -10.43 1.58 -20.96
C SER A 26 -8.96 1.17 -21.00
N ILE A 27 -8.47 0.44 -19.99
CA ILE A 27 -7.09 -0.03 -19.93
C ILE A 27 -6.90 -1.16 -20.93
N SER A 28 -6.05 -0.95 -21.92
CA SER A 28 -5.66 -1.98 -22.88
C SER A 28 -4.51 -2.80 -22.30
N TYR A 29 -4.79 -4.07 -22.03
CA TYR A 29 -3.76 -5.03 -21.56
C TYR A 29 -3.05 -5.75 -22.72
N GLY A 30 -3.21 -5.27 -23.95
CA GLY A 30 -2.80 -5.95 -25.16
C GLY A 30 -3.65 -7.19 -25.45
N ASP A 31 -3.23 -8.00 -26.41
CA ASP A 31 -4.00 -9.15 -26.88
C ASP A 31 -4.06 -10.32 -25.87
N ILE A 32 -3.15 -10.37 -24.91
CA ILE A 32 -3.02 -11.46 -23.93
C ILE A 32 -4.21 -11.51 -22.97
N HIS A 33 -4.79 -10.36 -22.66
CA HIS A 33 -5.92 -10.25 -21.73
C HIS A 33 -7.20 -9.76 -22.41
N SER A 34 -7.27 -9.88 -23.75
CA SER A 34 -8.48 -9.52 -24.49
C SER A 34 -9.65 -10.42 -24.06
N GLY A 35 -10.72 -9.80 -23.59
CA GLY A 35 -11.92 -10.51 -23.13
C GLY A 35 -12.03 -10.70 -21.60
N VAL A 36 -11.06 -10.28 -20.82
CA VAL A 36 -11.17 -10.24 -19.36
C VAL A 36 -12.01 -9.02 -18.94
N ASN A 37 -13.06 -9.26 -18.17
CA ASN A 37 -13.86 -8.20 -17.58
C ASN A 37 -13.34 -7.89 -16.16
N ILE A 38 -13.08 -6.62 -15.88
CA ILE A 38 -12.71 -6.18 -14.55
C ILE A 38 -13.94 -5.55 -13.89
N ARG A 39 -14.32 -6.05 -12.71
CA ARG A 39 -15.37 -5.48 -11.89
C ARG A 39 -14.77 -4.94 -10.60
N VAL A 40 -15.12 -3.71 -10.24
CA VAL A 40 -14.72 -3.10 -8.97
C VAL A 40 -15.94 -3.05 -8.07
N ASN A 41 -15.90 -3.83 -6.99
CA ASN A 41 -16.95 -3.88 -5.98
C ASN A 41 -16.47 -3.17 -4.71
N ARG A 42 -17.21 -2.16 -4.27
CA ARG A 42 -16.93 -1.48 -3.01
C ARG A 42 -17.85 -1.99 -1.92
N ILE A 43 -17.27 -2.41 -0.80
CA ILE A 43 -18.03 -2.81 0.37
C ILE A 43 -18.66 -1.56 1.00
N ALA A 44 -19.97 -1.45 0.92
CA ALA A 44 -20.70 -0.31 1.46
C ALA A 44 -20.97 -0.43 2.98
N SER A 45 -21.05 -1.64 3.51
CA SER A 45 -21.27 -1.91 4.93
C SER A 45 -20.55 -3.18 5.36
N VAL A 46 -20.00 -3.16 6.56
CA VAL A 46 -19.32 -4.32 7.15
C VAL A 46 -20.22 -4.92 8.22
N ASP A 47 -20.34 -6.25 8.23
CA ASP A 47 -21.05 -6.99 9.24
C ASP A 47 -20.38 -6.78 10.62
N PRO A 48 -21.13 -6.45 11.68
CA PRO A 48 -20.59 -6.31 13.02
C PRO A 48 -19.80 -7.52 13.53
N GLU A 49 -20.21 -8.73 13.14
CA GLU A 49 -19.49 -9.95 13.49
C GLU A 49 -18.08 -9.98 12.88
N LEU A 50 -17.91 -9.48 11.65
CA LEU A 50 -16.59 -9.37 11.01
C LEU A 50 -15.72 -8.34 11.70
N VAL A 51 -16.31 -7.27 12.25
CA VAL A 51 -15.56 -6.27 13.03
C VAL A 51 -15.01 -6.89 14.32
N GLU A 52 -15.82 -7.67 15.04
CA GLU A 52 -15.35 -8.37 16.25
C GLU A 52 -14.23 -9.37 15.93
N GLN A 53 -14.35 -10.11 14.85
CA GLN A 53 -13.31 -11.03 14.39
C GLN A 53 -12.02 -10.27 14.02
N TYR A 54 -12.15 -9.13 13.35
CA TYR A 54 -11.03 -8.27 13.02
C TYR A 54 -10.29 -7.79 14.27
N ASP A 55 -11.02 -7.28 15.26
CA ASP A 55 -10.45 -6.79 16.52
C ASP A 55 -9.73 -7.90 17.29
N ALA A 56 -10.29 -9.11 17.30
CA ALA A 56 -9.66 -10.26 17.94
C ALA A 56 -8.32 -10.65 17.29
N ILE A 57 -8.23 -10.55 15.97
CA ILE A 57 -7.01 -10.86 15.21
C ILE A 57 -6.01 -9.70 15.27
N CYS A 58 -6.49 -8.46 15.26
CA CYS A 58 -5.66 -7.27 15.23
C CYS A 58 -4.80 -7.12 16.50
N ASN A 59 -5.36 -7.39 17.67
CA ASN A 59 -4.68 -7.22 18.96
C ASN A 59 -3.27 -7.84 19.04
N PRO A 60 -3.04 -9.11 18.68
CA PRO A 60 -1.71 -9.70 18.71
C PRO A 60 -0.76 -9.13 17.64
N LEU A 61 -1.30 -8.58 16.54
CA LEU A 61 -0.52 -8.06 15.42
C LEU A 61 -0.05 -6.61 15.63
N ILE A 62 -0.73 -5.84 16.47
CA ILE A 62 -0.38 -4.43 16.78
C ILE A 62 1.05 -4.29 17.29
N SER A 63 1.56 -5.25 18.04
CA SER A 63 2.94 -5.22 18.53
C SER A 63 3.98 -5.21 17.41
N ILE A 64 3.70 -5.93 16.33
CA ILE A 64 4.55 -6.01 15.13
C ILE A 64 4.47 -4.70 14.36
N SER A 65 3.26 -4.17 14.16
CA SER A 65 3.05 -2.86 13.54
C SER A 65 3.83 -1.76 14.26
N ARG A 66 3.78 -1.70 15.59
CA ARG A 66 4.54 -0.73 16.39
C ARG A 66 6.07 -0.86 16.25
N GLN A 67 6.60 -2.06 16.05
CA GLN A 67 8.03 -2.24 15.77
C GLN A 67 8.40 -1.69 14.40
N LEU A 68 7.58 -1.93 13.39
CA LEU A 68 7.75 -1.36 12.04
C LEU A 68 7.70 0.18 12.09
N GLN A 69 6.73 0.75 12.79
CA GLN A 69 6.60 2.19 12.99
C GLN A 69 7.88 2.81 13.58
N LYS A 70 8.43 2.22 14.65
CA LYS A 70 9.66 2.72 15.28
C LYS A 70 10.85 2.69 14.32
N SER A 71 10.97 1.63 13.54
CA SER A 71 12.06 1.47 12.57
C SER A 71 11.98 2.50 11.45
N LEU A 72 10.81 2.63 10.83
CA LEU A 72 10.62 3.54 9.69
C LEU A 72 10.60 5.01 10.10
N LEU A 73 10.01 5.36 11.25
CA LEU A 73 10.07 6.72 11.76
C LEU A 73 11.49 7.21 12.00
N ARG A 74 12.39 6.31 12.39
CA ARG A 74 13.81 6.65 12.51
C ARG A 74 14.40 7.00 11.16
N GLN A 75 14.16 6.18 10.13
CA GLN A 75 14.65 6.42 8.78
C GLN A 75 14.07 7.70 8.17
N PHE A 76 12.78 7.96 8.35
CA PHE A 76 12.15 9.20 7.91
C PHE A 76 12.74 10.44 8.60
N LYS A 77 13.00 10.36 9.90
CA LYS A 77 13.65 11.45 10.64
C LYS A 77 15.07 11.70 10.18
N GLU A 78 15.83 10.65 9.87
CA GLU A 78 17.19 10.76 9.34
C GLU A 78 17.18 11.39 7.94
N ASN A 79 16.30 10.94 7.06
CA ASN A 79 16.14 11.51 5.72
C ASN A 79 15.70 12.98 5.75
N ARG A 80 14.79 13.33 6.69
CA ARG A 80 14.30 14.71 6.85
C ARG A 80 15.39 15.69 7.30
N ARG A 81 16.31 15.25 8.14
CA ARG A 81 17.39 16.11 8.64
C ARG A 81 18.41 16.47 7.57
N GLY A 82 18.43 15.74 6.47
CA GLY A 82 19.54 15.80 5.55
C GLY A 82 20.82 15.31 6.21
N GLY A 83 21.91 15.35 5.54
CA GLY A 83 23.18 14.99 6.16
C GLY A 83 24.29 14.78 5.16
N LYS A 84 25.51 14.66 5.69
CA LYS A 84 26.69 14.32 4.91
C LYS A 84 26.71 12.81 4.67
N GLN A 85 26.52 12.38 3.44
CA GLN A 85 26.70 10.99 3.03
C GLN A 85 28.17 10.82 2.58
N THR A 86 28.94 10.07 3.36
CA THR A 86 30.36 9.81 3.12
C THR A 86 30.58 8.43 2.51
N GLY A 87 31.80 8.14 2.06
CA GLY A 87 32.16 6.84 1.53
C GLY A 87 31.64 6.56 0.12
N LEU A 88 31.56 7.58 -0.69
CA LEU A 88 31.18 7.46 -2.09
C LEU A 88 32.41 7.30 -2.97
N ILE A 89 32.29 6.48 -4.03
CA ILE A 89 33.35 6.27 -5.04
C ILE A 89 33.42 7.46 -5.99
N MET A 90 32.29 8.18 -6.18
CA MET A 90 32.19 9.34 -7.07
C MET A 90 31.39 10.45 -6.38
N GLY A 91 31.80 11.71 -6.62
CA GLY A 91 31.09 12.87 -6.07
C GLY A 91 31.80 14.19 -6.39
N ARG A 92 31.13 15.31 -6.14
CA ARG A 92 31.67 16.65 -6.35
C ARG A 92 32.59 17.15 -5.23
N ARG A 93 32.54 16.50 -4.06
CA ARG A 93 33.30 16.94 -2.87
C ARG A 93 34.12 15.80 -2.33
N LEU A 94 35.38 16.09 -2.04
CA LEU A 94 36.34 15.16 -1.47
C LEU A 94 36.29 15.20 0.06
N ASP A 95 36.28 14.03 0.69
CA ASP A 95 36.45 13.89 2.12
C ASP A 95 37.93 13.70 2.45
N ALA A 96 38.57 14.76 2.92
CA ALA A 96 40.01 14.75 3.22
C ALA A 96 40.38 13.65 4.25
N HIS A 97 39.47 13.33 5.17
CA HIS A 97 39.71 12.28 6.17
C HIS A 97 39.63 10.85 5.58
N ALA A 98 38.95 10.69 4.47
CA ALA A 98 38.83 9.40 3.79
C ALA A 98 40.02 9.09 2.86
N LEU A 99 40.81 10.09 2.49
CA LEU A 99 41.99 9.92 1.59
C LEU A 99 43.00 8.92 2.16
N CYS A 100 43.13 8.84 3.47
CA CYS A 100 44.06 7.91 4.13
C CYS A 100 43.67 6.45 4.07
N ARG A 101 42.40 6.13 3.67
CA ARG A 101 41.85 4.75 3.76
C ARG A 101 42.20 3.88 2.56
N ASN A 102 42.66 4.46 1.46
CA ASN A 102 43.02 3.77 0.23
C ASN A 102 41.95 2.81 -0.36
N ASP A 103 40.67 3.00 0.01
CA ASP A 103 39.52 2.18 -0.40
C ASP A 103 38.77 2.78 -1.60
N GLY A 104 39.28 3.89 -2.15
CA GLY A 104 38.65 4.61 -3.25
C GLY A 104 37.34 5.34 -2.91
N LYS A 105 36.84 5.23 -1.69
CA LYS A 105 35.58 5.83 -1.21
C LYS A 105 35.82 7.21 -0.59
N VAL A 106 36.39 8.10 -1.36
CA VAL A 106 36.90 9.39 -0.90
C VAL A 106 35.97 10.57 -1.12
N PHE A 107 34.79 10.34 -1.68
CA PHE A 107 33.86 11.41 -1.96
C PHE A 107 32.70 11.46 -0.93
N TYR A 108 32.12 12.64 -0.79
CA TYR A 108 30.92 12.85 -0.02
C TYR A 108 29.91 13.73 -0.76
N LYS A 109 28.66 13.56 -0.39
CA LYS A 109 27.52 14.36 -0.84
C LYS A 109 26.77 14.91 0.38
N ASN A 110 26.45 16.19 0.35
CA ASN A 110 25.48 16.73 1.29
C ASN A 110 24.09 16.52 0.72
N ASN A 111 23.28 15.75 1.41
CA ASN A 111 21.88 15.64 1.11
C ASN A 111 21.17 16.83 1.79
N LEU A 112 20.42 17.58 1.00
CA LEU A 112 19.55 18.61 1.54
C LEU A 112 18.48 17.94 2.41
N PRO A 113 17.97 18.63 3.45
CA PRO A 113 16.80 18.16 4.15
C PRO A 113 15.69 17.91 3.13
N ASN A 114 15.22 16.68 3.05
CA ASN A 114 14.08 16.37 2.20
C ASN A 114 12.81 16.61 2.98
N GLU A 115 11.83 17.21 2.33
CA GLU A 115 10.45 17.13 2.77
C GLU A 115 10.05 15.65 2.88
N ILE A 116 9.18 15.33 3.81
CA ILE A 116 8.62 13.97 3.90
C ILE A 116 7.93 13.73 2.56
N PRO A 117 8.31 12.70 1.80
CA PRO A 117 7.60 12.42 0.56
C PRO A 117 6.12 12.19 0.90
N GLU A 118 5.23 12.79 0.14
CA GLU A 118 3.82 12.43 0.18
C GLU A 118 3.73 10.96 -0.25
N LEU A 119 3.48 10.10 0.73
CA LEU A 119 3.41 8.66 0.56
C LEU A 119 1.94 8.26 0.58
N ALA A 120 1.53 7.50 -0.41
CA ALA A 120 0.27 6.77 -0.41
C ALA A 120 0.56 5.29 -0.62
N VAL A 121 -0.17 4.43 0.04
CA VAL A 121 0.03 2.97 0.00
C VAL A 121 -1.20 2.32 -0.60
N GLY A 122 -1.00 1.51 -1.65
CA GLY A 122 -2.01 0.62 -2.20
C GLY A 122 -1.67 -0.83 -1.85
N LEU A 123 -2.59 -1.55 -1.26
CA LEU A 123 -2.48 -2.98 -1.00
C LEU A 123 -3.45 -3.72 -1.92
N LEU A 124 -2.92 -4.67 -2.67
CA LEU A 124 -3.71 -5.58 -3.48
C LEU A 124 -3.51 -6.99 -2.94
N LEU A 125 -4.58 -7.59 -2.43
CA LEU A 125 -4.58 -8.93 -1.84
C LEU A 125 -5.08 -9.95 -2.87
N ASP A 126 -4.32 -10.99 -3.08
CA ASP A 126 -4.76 -12.13 -3.86
C ASP A 126 -5.70 -13.00 -3.00
N GLU A 127 -6.95 -13.10 -3.41
CA GLU A 127 -7.98 -13.95 -2.79
C GLU A 127 -8.40 -15.10 -3.71
N SER A 128 -7.58 -15.42 -4.72
CA SER A 128 -7.82 -16.56 -5.61
C SER A 128 -7.86 -17.88 -4.85
N GLY A 129 -8.51 -18.89 -5.45
CA GLY A 129 -8.66 -20.21 -4.83
C GLY A 129 -7.34 -20.90 -4.48
N SER A 130 -6.25 -20.59 -5.16
CA SER A 130 -4.91 -21.11 -4.84
C SER A 130 -4.36 -20.63 -3.49
N MET A 131 -4.86 -19.49 -3.00
CA MET A 131 -4.47 -18.92 -1.71
C MET A 131 -5.06 -19.68 -0.52
N CYS A 132 -6.07 -20.52 -0.72
CA CYS A 132 -6.63 -21.37 0.34
C CYS A 132 -5.66 -22.46 0.82
N SER A 133 -4.61 -22.75 0.05
CA SER A 133 -3.61 -23.76 0.40
C SER A 133 -2.58 -23.21 1.37
N CYS A 134 -2.22 -24.01 2.40
CA CYS A 134 -1.13 -23.70 3.34
C CYS A 134 -1.30 -22.37 4.11
N ASP A 135 -2.51 -22.02 4.49
CA ASP A 135 -2.84 -20.82 5.27
C ASP A 135 -2.37 -19.49 4.64
N ARG A 136 -2.13 -19.45 3.33
CA ARG A 136 -1.64 -18.25 2.63
C ARG A 136 -2.58 -17.06 2.80
N CYS A 137 -3.90 -17.28 2.69
CA CYS A 137 -4.90 -16.24 2.94
C CYS A 137 -4.76 -15.64 4.33
N THR A 138 -4.55 -16.48 5.35
CA THR A 138 -4.41 -16.04 6.74
C THR A 138 -3.18 -15.15 6.91
N TYR A 139 -2.04 -15.55 6.33
CA TYR A 139 -0.83 -14.72 6.37
C TYR A 139 -0.96 -13.43 5.57
N ALA A 140 -1.59 -13.47 4.40
CA ALA A 140 -1.81 -12.28 3.58
C ALA A 140 -2.71 -11.26 4.32
N ARG A 141 -3.80 -11.72 4.92
CA ARG A 141 -4.70 -10.88 5.73
C ARG A 141 -3.99 -10.32 6.96
N ALA A 142 -3.20 -11.11 7.66
CA ALA A 142 -2.41 -10.65 8.80
C ALA A 142 -1.41 -9.57 8.40
N ALA A 143 -0.73 -9.73 7.27
CA ALA A 143 0.19 -8.74 6.73
C ALA A 143 -0.53 -7.44 6.34
N ALA A 144 -1.71 -7.55 5.73
CA ALA A 144 -2.54 -6.39 5.38
C ALA A 144 -3.00 -5.61 6.62
N ILE A 145 -3.43 -6.30 7.67
CA ILE A 145 -3.82 -5.68 8.95
C ILE A 145 -2.64 -4.89 9.56
N ILE A 146 -1.45 -5.51 9.59
CA ILE A 146 -0.24 -4.86 10.11
C ILE A 146 0.11 -3.59 9.31
N LEU A 147 0.05 -3.67 7.99
CA LEU A 147 0.36 -2.55 7.10
C LEU A 147 -0.71 -1.46 7.18
N TYR A 148 -1.97 -1.84 7.30
CA TYR A 148 -3.08 -0.89 7.47
C TYR A 148 -2.91 -0.10 8.77
N ASP A 149 -2.76 -0.78 9.92
CA ASP A 149 -2.52 -0.13 11.23
C ASP A 149 -1.26 0.75 11.22
N PHE A 150 -0.22 0.30 10.54
CA PHE A 150 0.99 1.08 10.33
C PHE A 150 0.71 2.38 9.57
N CYS A 151 0.01 2.31 8.45
CA CYS A 151 -0.32 3.48 7.63
C CYS A 151 -1.24 4.45 8.38
N GLU A 152 -2.28 3.93 9.03
CA GLU A 152 -3.21 4.72 9.83
C GLU A 152 -2.50 5.48 10.95
N SER A 153 -1.61 4.81 11.68
CA SER A 153 -0.83 5.42 12.78
C SER A 153 0.13 6.53 12.32
N LEU A 154 0.52 6.53 11.06
CA LEU A 154 1.41 7.52 10.46
C LEU A 154 0.68 8.54 9.58
N GLU A 155 -0.66 8.51 9.56
CA GLU A 155 -1.50 9.36 8.71
C GLU A 155 -1.14 9.23 7.22
N ILE A 156 -0.71 8.03 6.80
CA ILE A 156 -0.40 7.72 5.40
C ILE A 156 -1.70 7.26 4.73
N PRO A 157 -2.14 7.89 3.65
CA PRO A 157 -3.29 7.42 2.89
C PRO A 157 -3.08 5.97 2.42
N VAL A 158 -4.04 5.11 2.72
CA VAL A 158 -3.97 3.68 2.38
C VAL A 158 -5.27 3.24 1.70
N MET A 159 -5.11 2.44 0.66
CA MET A 159 -6.21 1.75 -0.02
C MET A 159 -5.93 0.26 0.00
N VAL A 160 -6.96 -0.54 0.31
CA VAL A 160 -6.85 -2.00 0.36
C VAL A 160 -7.89 -2.58 -0.57
N TYR A 161 -7.43 -3.41 -1.50
CA TYR A 161 -8.27 -4.15 -2.44
C TYR A 161 -7.96 -5.64 -2.34
N GLY A 162 -8.99 -6.45 -2.41
CA GLY A 162 -8.86 -7.87 -2.71
C GLY A 162 -9.11 -8.10 -4.20
N HIS A 163 -8.44 -9.06 -4.81
CA HIS A 163 -8.80 -9.51 -6.14
C HIS A 163 -9.06 -11.00 -6.15
N SER A 164 -10.09 -11.38 -6.88
CA SER A 164 -10.48 -12.76 -7.12
C SER A 164 -10.77 -12.96 -8.59
N THR A 165 -10.62 -14.17 -9.07
CA THR A 165 -11.01 -14.54 -10.41
C THR A 165 -12.27 -15.38 -10.35
N ASP A 166 -13.28 -15.01 -11.12
CA ASP A 166 -14.49 -15.77 -11.27
C ASP A 166 -14.74 -16.06 -12.76
N TYR A 167 -15.40 -17.18 -13.01
CA TYR A 167 -15.81 -17.57 -14.36
C TYR A 167 -17.32 -17.35 -14.48
N TYR A 168 -17.68 -16.19 -15.01
CA TYR A 168 -19.07 -15.80 -15.19
C TYR A 168 -19.41 -15.68 -16.65
N ASP A 169 -20.55 -16.28 -17.04
CA ASP A 169 -21.12 -16.22 -18.40
C ASP A 169 -20.14 -16.60 -19.52
N GLY A 170 -19.32 -17.64 -19.27
CA GLY A 170 -18.37 -18.15 -20.28
C GLY A 170 -17.15 -17.24 -20.51
N LYS A 171 -16.88 -16.28 -19.63
CA LYS A 171 -15.73 -15.37 -19.69
C LYS A 171 -15.04 -15.28 -18.35
N ASP A 172 -13.71 -15.15 -18.39
CA ASP A 172 -12.93 -14.86 -17.20
C ASP A 172 -13.23 -13.43 -16.73
N SER A 173 -13.57 -13.26 -15.48
CA SER A 173 -13.78 -11.97 -14.83
C SER A 173 -12.84 -11.82 -13.64
N VAL A 174 -12.31 -10.63 -13.44
CA VAL A 174 -11.54 -10.25 -12.26
C VAL A 174 -12.41 -9.32 -11.44
N GLU A 175 -12.64 -9.68 -10.18
CA GLU A 175 -13.29 -8.83 -9.21
C GLU A 175 -12.25 -8.15 -8.31
N LEU A 176 -12.41 -6.86 -8.12
CA LEU A 176 -11.60 -6.00 -7.27
C LEU A 176 -12.45 -5.41 -6.16
#